data_42810a10666b2a6f1f63684e3897822b
#
_entry.id   42810a10666b2a6f1f63684e3897822b
#
_cell.length_a   1.000
_cell.length_b   1.000
_cell.length_c   1.000
_cell.angle_alpha   90.00
_cell.angle_beta   90.00
_cell.angle_gamma   90.00
#
_symmetry.space_group_name_H-M   'P 1'
#
loop_
_entity.id
_entity.type
_entity.pdbx_description
1 polymer ?
#
loop_
_entity_poly.entity_id
_entity_poly.type
_entity_poly.pdbx_seq_one_letter_code
_entity_poly.pdbx_strand_id
1 'polypeptide(L)'
;METSSVLGLVTTSGFVGMLIGGLITHRFTLWRDKRKEYNEVVIVLKDRIDVAKERCKTQVSLEGDIKKARHYISSRTLRLLKEKYAEYDRLFDEAPRRGFYENEFEVDDARQAAIVKVLEDMDKLLKLK
;
A
#
# COMPACT_ATOMS: atom_id res chain seq x y z
N MET A 1 -10.33 -52.75 -29.95
CA MET A 1 -9.71 -52.50 -28.65
C MET A 1 -8.71 -51.33 -28.64
N GLU A 2 -7.83 -51.28 -29.61
CA GLU A 2 -6.82 -50.21 -29.71
C GLU A 2 -7.44 -48.81 -29.90
N THR A 3 -8.52 -48.70 -30.69
CA THR A 3 -9.20 -47.44 -30.93
C THR A 3 -9.88 -46.89 -29.67
N SER A 4 -10.44 -47.76 -28.82
CA SER A 4 -11.05 -47.36 -27.54
C SER A 4 -10.01 -46.84 -26.52
N SER A 5 -8.83 -47.47 -26.51
CA SER A 5 -7.74 -47.05 -25.62
C SER A 5 -7.15 -45.70 -26.04
N VAL A 6 -7.02 -45.47 -27.36
CA VAL A 6 -6.56 -44.17 -27.89
C VAL A 6 -7.57 -43.06 -27.60
N LEU A 7 -8.86 -43.31 -27.80
CA LEU A 7 -9.94 -42.38 -27.50
C LEU A 7 -9.98 -42.02 -26.00
N GLY A 8 -9.84 -43.04 -25.14
CA GLY A 8 -9.77 -42.84 -23.68
C GLY A 8 -8.56 -42.01 -23.27
N LEU A 9 -7.39 -42.26 -23.86
CA LEU A 9 -6.17 -41.51 -23.60
C LEU A 9 -6.28 -40.05 -24.03
N VAL A 10 -6.82 -39.80 -25.24
CA VAL A 10 -7.05 -38.43 -25.75
C VAL A 10 -8.04 -37.67 -24.88
N THR A 11 -9.13 -38.31 -24.48
CA THR A 11 -10.13 -37.70 -23.60
C THR A 11 -9.52 -37.35 -22.22
N THR A 12 -8.75 -38.26 -21.63
CA THR A 12 -8.08 -38.04 -20.36
C THR A 12 -7.06 -36.90 -20.46
N SER A 13 -6.26 -36.87 -21.51
CA SER A 13 -5.29 -35.79 -21.76
C SER A 13 -5.96 -34.44 -21.92
N GLY A 14 -7.08 -34.38 -22.66
CA GLY A 14 -7.86 -33.14 -22.79
C GLY A 14 -8.45 -32.66 -21.49
N PHE A 15 -8.99 -33.56 -20.67
CA PHE A 15 -9.50 -33.23 -19.34
C PHE A 15 -8.43 -32.70 -18.40
N VAL A 16 -7.28 -33.34 -18.35
CA VAL A 16 -6.12 -32.91 -17.54
C VAL A 16 -5.63 -31.53 -18.01
N GLY A 17 -5.54 -31.32 -19.33
CA GLY A 17 -5.19 -30.02 -19.91
C GLY A 17 -6.16 -28.90 -19.52
N MET A 18 -7.46 -29.20 -19.52
CA MET A 18 -8.48 -28.22 -19.07
C MET A 18 -8.35 -27.88 -17.58
N LEU A 19 -8.09 -28.85 -16.72
CA LEU A 19 -7.89 -28.64 -15.29
C LEU A 19 -6.65 -27.78 -15.02
N ILE A 20 -5.55 -28.08 -15.67
CA ILE A 20 -4.28 -27.33 -15.52
C ILE A 20 -4.47 -25.91 -16.05
N GLY A 21 -5.07 -25.74 -17.23
CA GLY A 21 -5.38 -24.43 -17.81
C GLY A 21 -6.31 -23.60 -16.92
N GLY A 22 -7.34 -24.21 -16.36
CA GLY A 22 -8.27 -23.58 -15.43
C GLY A 22 -7.59 -23.14 -14.13
N LEU A 23 -6.72 -23.96 -13.57
CA LEU A 23 -5.95 -23.63 -12.36
C LEU A 23 -4.97 -22.47 -12.61
N ILE A 24 -4.27 -22.48 -13.73
CA ILE A 24 -3.36 -21.38 -14.11
C ILE A 24 -4.13 -20.09 -14.28
N THR A 25 -5.23 -20.10 -15.02
CA THR A 25 -6.10 -18.92 -15.21
C THR A 25 -6.63 -18.39 -13.89
N HIS A 26 -7.09 -19.29 -13.01
CA HIS A 26 -7.59 -18.92 -11.69
C HIS A 26 -6.50 -18.25 -10.84
N ARG A 27 -5.28 -18.78 -10.83
CA ARG A 27 -4.14 -18.18 -10.11
C ARG A 27 -3.77 -16.80 -10.68
N PHE A 28 -3.77 -16.64 -11.99
CA PHE A 28 -3.53 -15.33 -12.62
C PHE A 28 -4.60 -14.32 -12.26
N THR A 29 -5.87 -14.70 -12.25
CA THR A 29 -6.98 -13.83 -11.86
C THR A 29 -6.87 -13.41 -10.40
N LEU A 30 -6.62 -14.34 -9.48
CA LEU A 30 -6.42 -14.05 -8.06
C LEU A 30 -5.22 -13.12 -7.83
N TRP A 31 -4.14 -13.35 -8.54
CA TRP A 31 -2.94 -12.53 -8.40
C TRP A 31 -3.17 -11.12 -8.92
N ARG A 32 -3.88 -10.98 -10.03
CA ARG A 32 -4.29 -9.68 -10.57
C ARG A 32 -5.20 -8.93 -9.62
N ASP A 33 -6.18 -9.61 -9.04
CA ASP A 33 -7.14 -9.03 -8.11
C ASP A 33 -6.45 -8.57 -6.83
N LYS A 34 -5.55 -9.36 -6.28
CA LYS A 34 -4.73 -8.98 -5.11
C LYS A 34 -3.85 -7.77 -5.39
N ARG A 35 -3.24 -7.71 -6.56
CA ARG A 35 -2.44 -6.57 -7.00
C ARG A 35 -3.30 -5.32 -7.12
N LYS A 36 -4.48 -5.44 -7.69
CA LYS A 36 -5.43 -4.34 -7.85
C LYS A 36 -5.88 -3.81 -6.49
N GLU A 37 -6.27 -4.68 -5.57
CA GLU A 37 -6.66 -4.32 -4.20
C GLU A 37 -5.51 -3.63 -3.46
N TYR A 38 -4.30 -4.15 -3.55
CA TYR A 38 -3.11 -3.55 -2.99
C TYR A 38 -2.90 -2.14 -3.54
N ASN A 39 -2.93 -1.97 -4.85
CA ASN A 39 -2.72 -0.67 -5.48
C ASN A 39 -3.81 0.33 -5.09
N GLU A 40 -5.08 -0.07 -5.02
CA GLU A 40 -6.19 0.79 -4.61
C GLU A 40 -5.97 1.36 -3.20
N VAL A 41 -5.58 0.52 -2.25
CA VAL A 41 -5.33 0.95 -0.86
C VAL A 41 -4.07 1.80 -0.77
N VAL A 42 -3.01 1.42 -1.46
CA VAL A 42 -1.73 2.15 -1.44
C VAL A 42 -1.86 3.50 -2.14
N ILE A 43 -2.60 3.61 -3.23
CA ILE A 43 -2.85 4.89 -3.92
C ILE A 43 -3.53 5.88 -2.98
N VAL A 44 -4.55 5.47 -2.24
CA VAL A 44 -5.23 6.34 -1.27
C VAL A 44 -4.25 6.85 -0.21
N LEU A 45 -3.41 5.98 0.32
CA LEU A 45 -2.39 6.36 1.30
C LEU A 45 -1.35 7.31 0.70
N LYS A 46 -0.88 7.05 -0.52
CA LYS A 46 0.05 7.94 -1.22
C LYS A 46 -0.55 9.31 -1.50
N ASP A 47 -1.81 9.38 -1.89
CA ASP A 47 -2.52 10.64 -2.09
C ASP A 47 -2.64 11.45 -0.79
N ARG A 48 -2.90 10.78 0.32
CA ARG A 48 -2.89 11.39 1.65
C ARG A 48 -1.52 11.94 2.04
N ILE A 49 -0.46 11.22 1.73
CA ILE A 49 0.93 11.66 1.94
C ILE A 49 1.23 12.90 1.10
N ASP A 50 0.78 12.94 -0.15
CA ASP A 50 0.95 14.11 -1.01
C ASP A 50 0.21 15.34 -0.47
N VAL A 51 -1.01 15.17 0.04
CA VAL A 51 -1.76 16.24 0.73
C VAL A 51 -0.98 16.72 1.96
N ALA A 52 -0.40 15.82 2.74
CA ALA A 52 0.41 16.17 3.90
C ALA A 52 1.66 16.97 3.52
N LYS A 53 2.30 16.65 2.39
CA LYS A 53 3.43 17.42 1.86
C LYS A 53 3.04 18.84 1.47
N GLU A 54 1.87 19.02 0.88
CA GLU A 54 1.35 20.33 0.51
C GLU A 54 0.95 21.16 1.73
N ARG A 55 0.46 20.52 2.79
CA ARG A 55 -0.02 21.12 4.03
C ARG A 55 0.97 20.95 5.16
N CYS A 56 2.17 21.49 5.02
CA CYS A 56 3.23 21.33 6.02
C CYS A 56 2.94 21.99 7.38
N LYS A 57 1.97 22.91 7.45
CA LYS A 57 1.59 23.58 8.70
C LYS A 57 0.45 22.89 9.44
N THR A 58 -0.20 21.92 8.83
CA THR A 58 -1.32 21.18 9.41
C THR A 58 -0.98 19.71 9.46
N GLN A 59 -1.14 19.12 10.63
CA GLN A 59 -0.94 17.68 10.79
C GLN A 59 -2.06 16.90 10.11
N VAL A 60 -1.72 15.98 9.22
CA VAL A 60 -2.66 15.09 8.55
C VAL A 60 -2.64 13.73 9.22
N SER A 61 -3.81 13.23 9.63
CA SER A 61 -3.91 11.90 10.22
C SER A 61 -3.84 10.82 9.15
N LEU A 62 -2.83 9.95 9.24
CA LEU A 62 -2.62 8.83 8.33
C LEU A 62 -2.90 7.48 9.00
N GLU A 63 -3.24 7.47 10.28
CA GLU A 63 -3.38 6.25 11.06
C GLU A 63 -4.42 5.29 10.48
N GLY A 64 -5.60 5.80 10.10
CA GLY A 64 -6.66 5.00 9.51
C GLY A 64 -6.26 4.37 8.18
N ASP A 65 -5.56 5.12 7.34
CA ASP A 65 -5.08 4.64 6.04
C ASP A 65 -3.97 3.60 6.18
N ILE A 66 -3.07 3.78 7.15
CA ILE A 66 -2.03 2.80 7.49
C ILE A 66 -2.67 1.51 8.02
N LYS A 67 -3.68 1.60 8.85
CA LYS A 67 -4.43 0.43 9.34
C LYS A 67 -5.08 -0.36 8.20
N LYS A 68 -5.65 0.30 7.22
CA LYS A 68 -6.22 -0.36 6.02
C LYS A 68 -5.12 -1.02 5.20
N ALA A 69 -3.98 -0.37 5.03
CA ALA A 69 -2.85 -0.88 4.26
C ALA A 69 -2.17 -2.08 4.92
N ARG A 70 -2.27 -2.26 6.23
CA ARG A 70 -1.58 -3.34 6.97
C ARG A 70 -1.87 -4.74 6.46
N HIS A 71 -3.03 -4.95 5.85
CA HIS A 71 -3.43 -6.25 5.32
C HIS A 71 -2.80 -6.55 3.96
N TYR A 72 -2.26 -5.55 3.29
CA TYR A 72 -1.75 -5.63 1.92
C TYR A 72 -0.24 -5.47 1.80
N ILE A 73 0.41 -4.91 2.81
CA ILE A 73 1.85 -4.67 2.83
C ILE A 73 2.58 -5.68 3.73
N SER A 74 3.88 -5.90 3.46
CA SER A 74 4.69 -6.79 4.28
C SER A 74 4.87 -6.25 5.70
N SER A 75 5.11 -7.15 6.66
CA SER A 75 5.35 -6.78 8.05
C SER A 75 6.54 -5.83 8.21
N ARG A 76 7.59 -6.02 7.41
CA ARG A 76 8.76 -5.14 7.40
C ARG A 76 8.41 -3.74 6.93
N THR A 77 7.69 -3.63 5.80
CA THR A 77 7.25 -2.34 5.27
C THR A 77 6.31 -1.64 6.24
N LEU A 78 5.38 -2.37 6.84
CA LEU A 78 4.46 -1.84 7.83
C LEU A 78 5.20 -1.27 9.05
N ARG A 79 6.20 -1.99 9.56
CA ARG A 79 7.01 -1.53 10.68
C ARG A 79 7.74 -0.24 10.34
N LEU A 80 8.41 -0.19 9.19
CA LEU A 80 9.12 1.00 8.74
C LEU A 80 8.17 2.19 8.52
N LEU A 81 7.00 1.93 7.97
CA LEU A 81 5.97 2.94 7.77
C LEU A 81 5.46 3.51 9.10
N LYS A 82 5.23 2.67 10.09
CA LYS A 82 4.83 3.09 11.44
C LYS A 82 5.92 3.89 12.14
N GLU A 83 7.18 3.51 12.00
CA GLU A 83 8.32 4.24 12.54
C GLU A 83 8.41 5.65 11.95
N LYS A 84 8.25 5.77 10.63
CA LYS A 84 8.25 7.07 9.94
C LYS A 84 7.04 7.91 10.31
N TYR A 85 5.88 7.30 10.45
CA TYR A 85 4.69 8.01 10.89
C TYR A 85 4.82 8.53 12.32
N ALA A 86 5.40 7.76 13.23
CA ALA A 86 5.69 8.21 14.60
C ALA A 86 6.67 9.40 14.61
N GLU A 87 7.66 9.40 13.73
CA GLU A 87 8.58 10.53 13.55
C GLU A 87 7.86 11.77 13.02
N TYR A 88 6.94 11.61 12.08
CA TYR A 88 6.07 12.67 11.58
C TYR A 88 5.22 13.28 12.70
N ASP A 89 4.56 12.45 13.50
CA ASP A 89 3.76 12.92 14.65
C ASP A 89 4.61 13.67 15.66
N ARG A 90 5.81 13.18 15.96
CA ARG A 90 6.73 13.83 16.88
C ARG A 90 7.14 15.22 16.40
N LEU A 91 7.36 15.40 15.09
CA LEU A 91 7.70 16.70 14.52
C LEU A 91 6.61 17.74 14.73
N PHE A 92 5.33 17.32 14.70
CA PHE A 92 4.21 18.19 15.02
C PHE A 92 3.99 18.36 16.53
N ASP A 93 4.16 17.32 17.32
CA ASP A 93 4.03 17.39 18.78
C ASP A 93 5.04 18.36 19.40
N GLU A 94 6.24 18.43 18.85
CA GLU A 94 7.29 19.35 19.28
C GLU A 94 7.15 20.75 18.67
N ALA A 95 6.26 20.94 17.68
CA ALA A 95 6.04 22.21 17.04
C ALA A 95 5.14 23.13 17.88
N PRO A 96 5.46 24.46 18.02
CA PRO A 96 4.56 25.39 18.67
C PRO A 96 3.25 25.52 17.88
N ARG A 97 2.14 25.58 18.59
CA ARG A 97 0.84 25.89 17.97
C ARG A 97 0.70 27.39 17.75
N ARG A 98 0.13 27.76 16.59
CA ARG A 98 0.00 29.15 16.17
C ARG A 98 -1.09 29.95 16.90
N GLY A 99 -2.01 29.28 17.59
CA GLY A 99 -3.07 29.91 18.37
C GLY A 99 -3.86 28.88 19.16
N PHE A 100 -4.70 29.36 20.09
CA PHE A 100 -5.42 28.50 21.04
C PHE A 100 -6.50 27.64 20.35
N TYR A 101 -7.01 28.10 19.20
CA TYR A 101 -8.09 27.44 18.45
C TYR A 101 -7.69 27.03 17.02
N GLU A 102 -6.45 27.27 16.62
CA GLU A 102 -5.98 26.94 15.28
C GLU A 102 -5.32 25.57 15.29
N ASN A 103 -5.67 24.74 14.31
CA ASN A 103 -5.01 23.46 14.06
C ASN A 103 -3.70 23.63 13.28
N GLU A 104 -3.24 24.85 13.12
CA GLU A 104 -1.99 25.18 12.45
C GLU A 104 -0.83 25.24 13.43
N PHE A 105 0.31 24.74 13.01
CA PHE A 105 1.56 24.76 13.78
C PHE A 105 2.51 25.79 13.19
N GLU A 106 3.33 26.38 14.04
CA GLU A 106 4.48 27.17 13.59
C GLU A 106 5.57 26.22 13.07
N VAL A 107 5.77 26.22 11.75
CA VAL A 107 6.75 25.38 11.10
C VAL A 107 7.78 26.27 10.42
N ASP A 108 9.00 26.24 10.93
CA ASP A 108 10.13 26.91 10.29
C ASP A 108 10.62 26.10 9.08
N ASP A 109 11.53 26.68 8.30
CA ASP A 109 12.05 26.02 7.09
C ASP A 109 12.76 24.71 7.40
N ALA A 110 13.47 24.61 8.50
CA ALA A 110 14.17 23.39 8.91
C ALA A 110 13.17 22.28 9.29
N ARG A 111 12.12 22.63 10.04
CA ARG A 111 11.06 21.68 10.41
C ARG A 111 10.25 21.25 9.19
N GLN A 112 9.93 22.18 8.31
CA GLN A 112 9.24 21.89 7.05
C GLN A 112 10.04 20.90 6.19
N ALA A 113 11.35 21.12 6.05
CA ALA A 113 12.22 20.21 5.32
C ALA A 113 12.26 18.81 5.96
N ALA A 114 12.28 18.73 7.30
CA ALA A 114 12.25 17.47 8.03
C ALA A 114 10.91 16.74 7.83
N ILE A 115 9.79 17.44 7.88
CA ILE A 115 8.45 16.89 7.64
C ILE A 115 8.34 16.33 6.22
N VAL A 116 8.74 17.11 5.22
CA VAL A 116 8.70 16.69 3.82
C VAL A 116 9.58 15.46 3.59
N LYS A 117 10.77 15.43 4.19
CA LYS A 117 11.68 14.28 4.07
C LYS A 117 11.08 13.01 4.65
N VAL A 118 10.46 13.08 5.82
CA VAL A 118 9.78 11.93 6.44
C VAL A 118 8.64 11.44 5.56
N LEU A 119 7.83 12.33 5.00
CA LEU A 119 6.74 12.00 4.10
C LEU A 119 7.25 11.39 2.79
N GLU A 120 8.34 11.89 2.23
CA GLU A 120 8.98 11.29 1.06
C GLU A 120 9.51 9.90 1.35
N ASP A 121 10.11 9.66 2.52
CA ASP A 121 10.57 8.34 2.94
C ASP A 121 9.40 7.36 3.09
N MET A 122 8.26 7.81 3.63
CA MET A 122 7.03 7.01 3.68
C MET A 122 6.54 6.66 2.28
N ASP A 123 6.52 7.62 1.38
CA ASP A 123 6.09 7.40 -0.01
C ASP A 123 6.97 6.40 -0.75
N LYS A 124 8.28 6.43 -0.52
CA LYS A 124 9.23 5.47 -1.11
C LYS A 124 9.03 4.04 -0.61
N LEU A 125 8.52 3.85 0.61
CA LEU A 125 8.19 2.53 1.13
C LEU A 125 6.96 1.91 0.44
N LEU A 126 6.10 2.75 -0.14
CA LEU A 126 4.85 2.36 -0.77
C LEU A 126 5.01 2.32 -2.28
N LYS A 127 5.44 1.18 -2.80
CA LYS A 127 5.59 0.97 -4.24
C LYS A 127 4.33 0.33 -4.82
N LEU A 128 3.82 0.87 -5.91
CA LEU A 128 2.76 0.24 -6.68
C LEU A 128 3.28 -1.04 -7.36
N LYS A 129 2.44 -2.04 -7.44
CA LYS A 129 2.77 -3.32 -8.07
C LYS A 129 2.22 -3.42 -9.48
#